data_eadce15a7904545213c3d55135a3bf74
#
_entry.id   eadce15a7904545213c3d55135a3bf74
#
_cell.length_a   1.000
_cell.length_b   1.000
_cell.length_c   1.000
_cell.angle_alpha   90.00
_cell.angle_beta   90.00
_cell.angle_gamma   90.00
#
_symmetry.space_group_name_H-M   'P 1'
#
loop_
_entity.id
_entity.type
_entity.pdbx_description
1 polymer ?
#
loop_
_entity_poly.entity_id
_entity_poly.type
_entity_poly.pdbx_seq_one_letter_code
_entity_poly.pdbx_strand_id
1 'polypeptide(L)'
;VIKLTDEIYRKGEKEKNSAQMLKAYMWRMKYQEIVTPDSFYVGLTGLEQWAKQTKQPMDRAILHSLIAGIYADYAANNQWELRRRTEIVEEAPSADLREWTANIFVEKVRTNVKEALADSVLLLKTSSRDYIPFVELGETSEYYHHDMYHLLASRGIESLNRIERLSSGTLPGDISSDPVKQDIISIYGNMISAYQAAGLNEGYVLALLNYLQWRRMADQVFRSFQAKNGLIGLTQDPYLAALNELKSKFKSEPICAEVYLAQAQFAIEKDQPVSALKLCDEAIGLYPSYHRINALKNLRQEILSPYLNVNVISQAFPGEEIKLRASHKNLDGFTVRLFNKAKKLVKEQHYSVLRPEDY
;
A
#
# COMPACT_ATOMS: atom_id res chain seq x y z
N VAL A 1 27.08 7.92 16.30
CA VAL A 1 26.08 6.93 15.87
C VAL A 1 26.75 5.81 15.08
N ILE A 2 27.51 6.08 13.99
CA ILE A 2 28.13 5.04 13.14
C ILE A 2 28.97 4.05 13.96
N LYS A 3 29.85 4.51 14.88
CA LYS A 3 30.62 3.61 15.76
C LYS A 3 29.71 2.69 16.60
N LEU A 4 28.60 3.23 17.11
CA LEU A 4 27.65 2.44 17.90
C LEU A 4 26.96 1.37 17.03
N THR A 5 26.60 1.70 15.78
CA THR A 5 26.02 0.70 14.87
C THR A 5 27.03 -0.41 14.55
N ASP A 6 28.32 -0.10 14.40
CA ASP A 6 29.37 -1.11 14.22
C ASP A 6 29.52 -2.02 15.45
N GLU A 7 29.44 -1.46 16.66
CA GLU A 7 29.48 -2.24 17.89
C GLU A 7 28.30 -3.18 18.03
N ILE A 8 27.08 -2.68 17.72
CA ILE A 8 25.85 -3.50 17.72
C ILE A 8 25.95 -4.61 16.67
N TYR A 9 26.43 -4.30 15.46
CA TYR A 9 26.60 -5.29 14.40
C TYR A 9 27.55 -6.42 14.86
N ARG A 10 28.73 -6.08 15.38
CA ARG A 10 29.73 -7.07 15.88
C ARG A 10 29.20 -7.91 17.04
N LYS A 11 28.40 -7.29 17.92
CA LYS A 11 27.74 -8.01 19.02
C LYS A 11 26.71 -8.99 18.46
N GLY A 12 25.85 -8.55 17.53
CA GLY A 12 24.88 -9.40 16.86
C GLY A 12 25.55 -10.57 16.13
N GLU A 13 26.69 -10.35 15.49
CA GLU A 13 27.44 -11.41 14.82
C GLU A 13 27.94 -12.47 15.79
N LYS A 14 28.52 -12.06 16.95
CA LYS A 14 28.95 -12.99 18.02
C LYS A 14 27.81 -13.79 18.61
N GLU A 15 26.64 -13.15 18.79
CA GLU A 15 25.43 -13.75 19.35
C GLU A 15 24.58 -14.48 18.29
N LYS A 16 24.99 -14.45 17.02
CA LYS A 16 24.24 -15.00 15.86
C LYS A 16 22.81 -14.41 15.78
N ASN A 17 22.67 -13.15 16.11
CA ASN A 17 21.39 -12.43 16.10
C ASN A 17 21.23 -11.63 14.79
N SER A 18 20.66 -12.27 13.79
CA SER A 18 20.47 -11.69 12.46
C SER A 18 19.61 -10.42 12.48
N ALA A 19 18.57 -10.36 13.33
CA ALA A 19 17.72 -9.18 13.42
C ALA A 19 18.49 -7.93 13.89
N GLN A 20 19.39 -8.10 14.88
CA GLN A 20 20.26 -7.01 15.35
C GLN A 20 21.29 -6.60 14.28
N MET A 21 21.86 -7.58 13.58
CA MET A 21 22.84 -7.32 12.51
C MET A 21 22.19 -6.53 11.38
N LEU A 22 21.02 -6.97 10.90
CA LEU A 22 20.26 -6.30 9.83
C LEU A 22 19.90 -4.86 10.23
N LYS A 23 19.34 -4.66 11.44
CA LYS A 23 18.98 -3.33 11.93
C LYS A 23 20.21 -2.42 12.03
N ALA A 24 21.29 -2.91 12.60
CA ALA A 24 22.52 -2.15 12.74
C ALA A 24 23.14 -1.76 11.40
N TYR A 25 23.10 -2.69 10.42
CA TYR A 25 23.62 -2.44 9.08
C TYR A 25 22.83 -1.34 8.38
N MET A 26 21.49 -1.42 8.39
CA MET A 26 20.62 -0.42 7.75
C MET A 26 20.77 0.96 8.37
N TRP A 27 20.87 1.05 9.71
CA TRP A 27 21.14 2.31 10.37
C TRP A 27 22.53 2.87 10.04
N ARG A 28 23.55 2.01 9.94
CA ARG A 28 24.88 2.41 9.51
C ARG A 28 24.85 3.00 8.11
N MET A 29 24.23 2.33 7.14
CA MET A 29 24.06 2.85 5.77
C MET A 29 23.44 4.24 5.78
N LYS A 30 22.30 4.39 6.46
CA LYS A 30 21.57 5.66 6.55
C LYS A 30 22.44 6.80 7.10
N TYR A 31 23.18 6.55 8.18
CA TYR A 31 24.03 7.59 8.77
C TYR A 31 25.31 7.85 7.97
N GLN A 32 25.86 6.85 7.30
CA GLN A 32 26.98 7.05 6.39
C GLN A 32 26.60 7.90 5.19
N GLU A 33 25.43 7.67 4.61
CA GLU A 33 24.88 8.48 3.51
C GLU A 33 24.70 9.96 3.90
N ILE A 34 24.23 10.24 5.12
CA ILE A 34 24.12 11.62 5.63
C ILE A 34 25.50 12.31 5.72
N VAL A 35 26.54 11.57 6.13
CA VAL A 35 27.90 12.12 6.29
C VAL A 35 28.65 12.20 4.96
N THR A 36 28.46 11.19 4.12
CA THR A 36 29.14 11.04 2.83
C THR A 36 28.13 10.46 1.83
N PRO A 37 27.44 11.30 1.03
CA PRO A 37 26.39 10.85 0.13
C PRO A 37 26.78 9.72 -0.83
N ASP A 38 28.02 9.73 -1.32
CA ASP A 38 28.54 8.66 -2.19
C ASP A 38 28.74 7.31 -1.47
N SER A 39 28.65 7.25 -0.14
CA SER A 39 28.75 6.00 0.63
C SER A 39 27.56 5.05 0.44
N PHE A 40 26.46 5.55 -0.12
CA PHE A 40 25.29 4.75 -0.47
C PHE A 40 25.67 3.52 -1.31
N TYR A 41 26.51 3.70 -2.32
CA TYR A 41 26.97 2.60 -3.21
C TYR A 41 27.76 1.53 -2.47
N VAL A 42 28.62 1.95 -1.53
CA VAL A 42 29.40 1.02 -0.70
C VAL A 42 28.47 0.18 0.18
N GLY A 43 27.47 0.83 0.78
CA GLY A 43 26.47 0.15 1.58
C GLY A 43 25.66 -0.86 0.80
N LEU A 44 25.21 -0.51 -0.40
CA LEU A 44 24.45 -1.41 -1.27
C LEU A 44 25.29 -2.60 -1.73
N THR A 45 26.53 -2.36 -2.19
CA THR A 45 27.48 -3.43 -2.56
C THR A 45 27.73 -4.39 -1.39
N GLY A 46 27.83 -3.85 -0.17
CA GLY A 46 27.97 -4.68 1.04
C GLY A 46 26.75 -5.56 1.30
N LEU A 47 25.52 -5.05 1.08
CA LEU A 47 24.29 -5.87 1.17
C LEU A 47 24.29 -7.00 0.13
N GLU A 48 24.66 -6.70 -1.11
CA GLU A 48 24.73 -7.70 -2.18
C GLU A 48 25.76 -8.80 -1.87
N GLN A 49 26.93 -8.42 -1.35
CA GLN A 49 27.93 -9.37 -0.91
C GLN A 49 27.44 -10.23 0.25
N TRP A 50 26.78 -9.61 1.24
CA TRP A 50 26.19 -10.34 2.37
C TRP A 50 25.13 -11.34 1.89
N ALA A 51 24.22 -10.96 0.99
CA ALA A 51 23.22 -11.84 0.41
C ALA A 51 23.84 -13.06 -0.30
N LYS A 52 24.97 -12.86 -1.01
CA LYS A 52 25.71 -13.93 -1.69
C LYS A 52 26.44 -14.88 -0.73
N GLN A 53 26.94 -14.36 0.40
CA GLN A 53 27.80 -15.10 1.33
C GLN A 53 27.05 -15.78 2.46
N THR A 54 25.88 -15.27 2.84
CA THR A 54 25.11 -15.82 3.97
C THR A 54 24.66 -17.25 3.70
N LYS A 55 24.85 -18.10 4.71
CA LYS A 55 24.37 -19.48 4.72
C LYS A 55 22.96 -19.61 5.32
N GLN A 56 22.44 -18.53 5.89
CA GLN A 56 21.11 -18.50 6.51
C GLN A 56 20.08 -18.16 5.44
N PRO A 57 19.19 -19.10 5.07
CA PRO A 57 18.24 -18.87 3.98
C PRO A 57 17.28 -17.70 4.24
N MET A 58 16.85 -17.52 5.49
CA MET A 58 15.95 -16.42 5.85
C MET A 58 16.66 -15.06 5.74
N ASP A 59 17.91 -14.96 6.22
CA ASP A 59 18.70 -13.74 6.07
C ASP A 59 18.89 -13.38 4.60
N ARG A 60 19.12 -14.39 3.75
CA ARG A 60 19.23 -14.21 2.30
C ARG A 60 17.93 -13.62 1.72
N ALA A 61 16.79 -14.19 2.08
CA ALA A 61 15.49 -13.71 1.63
C ALA A 61 15.24 -12.24 2.04
N ILE A 62 15.54 -11.90 3.29
CA ILE A 62 15.41 -10.53 3.80
C ILE A 62 16.36 -9.57 3.07
N LEU A 63 17.62 -9.98 2.88
CA LEU A 63 18.62 -9.16 2.18
C LEU A 63 18.20 -8.88 0.74
N HIS A 64 17.72 -9.88 0.00
CA HIS A 64 17.19 -9.68 -1.34
C HIS A 64 15.97 -8.75 -1.35
N SER A 65 15.07 -8.86 -0.38
CA SER A 65 13.94 -7.92 -0.23
C SER A 65 14.39 -6.48 0.01
N LEU A 66 15.43 -6.28 0.84
CA LEU A 66 16.02 -4.95 1.08
C LEU A 66 16.65 -4.38 -0.18
N ILE A 67 17.46 -5.18 -0.87
CA ILE A 67 18.13 -4.79 -2.11
C ILE A 67 17.10 -4.41 -3.19
N ALA A 68 16.03 -5.19 -3.34
CA ALA A 68 14.93 -4.86 -4.25
C ALA A 68 14.30 -3.49 -3.92
N GLY A 69 14.01 -3.24 -2.64
CA GLY A 69 13.46 -1.96 -2.18
C GLY A 69 14.40 -0.79 -2.48
N ILE A 70 15.71 -0.94 -2.20
CA ILE A 70 16.70 0.10 -2.44
C ILE A 70 16.82 0.44 -3.94
N TYR A 71 16.85 -0.56 -4.81
CA TYR A 71 16.86 -0.33 -6.26
C TYR A 71 15.57 0.31 -6.74
N ALA A 72 14.42 -0.13 -6.22
CA ALA A 72 13.12 0.45 -6.57
C ALA A 72 13.00 1.91 -6.13
N ASP A 73 13.46 2.25 -4.93
CA ASP A 73 13.45 3.61 -4.39
C ASP A 73 14.36 4.52 -5.22
N TYR A 74 15.57 4.07 -5.53
CA TYR A 74 16.48 4.84 -6.39
C TYR A 74 15.87 5.10 -7.76
N ALA A 75 15.33 4.06 -8.39
CA ALA A 75 14.73 4.17 -9.72
C ALA A 75 13.49 5.06 -9.72
N ALA A 76 12.63 4.99 -8.70
CA ALA A 76 11.45 5.83 -8.57
C ALA A 76 11.83 7.32 -8.38
N ASN A 77 12.82 7.61 -7.55
CA ASN A 77 13.30 8.96 -7.29
C ASN A 77 13.98 9.61 -8.51
N ASN A 78 14.57 8.80 -9.39
CA ASN A 78 15.26 9.25 -10.60
C ASN A 78 14.47 8.94 -11.90
N GLN A 79 13.17 8.67 -11.79
CA GLN A 79 12.33 8.19 -12.90
C GLN A 79 12.38 9.09 -14.14
N TRP A 80 12.37 10.41 -13.96
CA TRP A 80 12.42 11.37 -15.05
C TRP A 80 13.71 11.25 -15.86
N GLU A 81 14.84 11.13 -15.18
CA GLU A 81 16.16 10.99 -15.79
C GLU A 81 16.31 9.64 -16.49
N LEU A 82 15.93 8.55 -15.82
CA LEU A 82 16.00 7.18 -16.34
C LEU A 82 15.18 7.01 -17.63
N ARG A 83 14.02 7.64 -17.74
CA ARG A 83 13.19 7.57 -18.96
C ARG A 83 13.80 8.28 -20.17
N ARG A 84 14.73 9.20 -19.95
CA ARG A 84 15.40 9.95 -21.03
C ARG A 84 16.69 9.29 -21.50
N ARG A 85 17.19 8.30 -20.77
CA ARG A 85 18.39 7.57 -21.17
C ARG A 85 18.07 6.61 -22.30
N THR A 86 18.92 6.61 -23.30
CA THR A 86 18.85 5.63 -24.38
C THR A 86 19.18 4.25 -23.82
N GLU A 87 18.44 3.24 -24.21
CA GLU A 87 18.74 1.87 -23.85
C GLU A 87 20.08 1.47 -24.50
N ILE A 88 21.04 1.12 -23.68
CA ILE A 88 22.33 0.56 -24.12
C ILE A 88 22.23 -0.92 -23.79
N VAL A 89 22.39 -1.75 -24.81
CA VAL A 89 22.51 -3.20 -24.65
C VAL A 89 23.97 -3.49 -24.31
N GLU A 90 24.28 -3.50 -23.03
CA GLU A 90 25.61 -3.88 -22.54
C GLU A 90 25.61 -5.33 -22.08
N GLU A 91 26.74 -6.03 -22.29
CA GLU A 91 26.91 -7.42 -21.79
C GLU A 91 26.93 -7.49 -20.26
N ALA A 92 27.39 -6.43 -19.58
CA ALA A 92 27.37 -6.31 -18.12
C ALA A 92 27.09 -4.85 -17.71
N PRO A 93 26.23 -4.62 -16.68
CA PRO A 93 26.00 -3.29 -16.20
C PRO A 93 27.25 -2.68 -15.55
N SER A 94 27.41 -1.36 -15.71
CA SER A 94 28.47 -0.59 -15.03
C SER A 94 28.41 -0.81 -13.50
N ALA A 95 29.55 -0.67 -12.83
CA ALA A 95 29.61 -0.66 -11.37
C ALA A 95 28.92 0.56 -10.75
N ASP A 96 28.75 1.65 -11.52
CA ASP A 96 28.08 2.87 -11.08
C ASP A 96 26.60 2.86 -11.46
N LEU A 97 25.71 2.81 -10.46
CA LEU A 97 24.25 2.86 -10.66
C LEU A 97 23.79 4.09 -11.46
N ARG A 98 24.56 5.18 -11.38
CA ARG A 98 24.24 6.43 -12.08
C ARG A 98 24.32 6.29 -13.59
N GLU A 99 24.97 5.28 -14.09
CA GLU A 99 25.11 4.97 -15.52
C GLU A 99 24.03 3.97 -16.00
N TRP A 100 23.30 3.36 -15.08
CA TRP A 100 22.31 2.33 -15.42
C TRP A 100 21.10 2.91 -16.16
N THR A 101 20.55 2.11 -17.06
CA THR A 101 19.29 2.39 -17.75
C THR A 101 18.09 1.89 -16.94
N ALA A 102 16.88 2.33 -17.31
CA ALA A 102 15.64 1.90 -16.67
C ALA A 102 15.49 0.37 -16.65
N ASN A 103 15.84 -0.31 -17.74
CA ASN A 103 15.73 -1.77 -17.86
C ASN A 103 16.63 -2.50 -16.88
N ILE A 104 17.83 -2.01 -16.61
CA ILE A 104 18.72 -2.62 -15.61
C ILE A 104 18.10 -2.58 -14.23
N PHE A 105 17.53 -1.43 -13.83
CA PHE A 105 16.82 -1.32 -12.54
C PHE A 105 15.61 -2.25 -12.48
N VAL A 106 14.80 -2.30 -13.54
CA VAL A 106 13.62 -3.18 -13.60
C VAL A 106 14.06 -4.64 -13.38
N GLU A 107 15.06 -5.11 -14.10
CA GLU A 107 15.56 -6.50 -13.96
C GLU A 107 16.20 -6.77 -12.59
N LYS A 108 16.93 -5.81 -12.02
CA LYS A 108 17.51 -5.95 -10.68
C LYS A 108 16.42 -6.06 -9.60
N VAL A 109 15.37 -5.24 -9.68
CA VAL A 109 14.24 -5.31 -8.73
C VAL A 109 13.54 -6.65 -8.88
N ARG A 110 13.14 -7.04 -10.09
CA ARG A 110 12.43 -8.29 -10.38
C ARG A 110 13.22 -9.52 -9.90
N THR A 111 14.50 -9.58 -10.21
CA THR A 111 15.39 -10.68 -9.78
C THR A 111 15.45 -10.77 -8.26
N ASN A 112 15.68 -9.64 -7.57
CA ASN A 112 15.80 -9.65 -6.12
C ASN A 112 14.45 -9.97 -5.44
N VAL A 113 13.32 -9.52 -5.96
CA VAL A 113 11.99 -9.92 -5.44
C VAL A 113 11.79 -11.43 -5.60
N LYS A 114 12.16 -12.01 -6.74
CA LYS A 114 12.07 -13.45 -6.97
C LYS A 114 12.94 -14.25 -5.99
N GLU A 115 14.19 -13.84 -5.79
CA GLU A 115 15.11 -14.46 -4.84
C GLU A 115 14.61 -14.35 -3.39
N ALA A 116 14.03 -13.20 -3.01
CA ALA A 116 13.45 -13.01 -1.68
C ALA A 116 12.28 -13.96 -1.39
N LEU A 117 11.55 -14.41 -2.41
CA LEU A 117 10.37 -15.26 -2.28
C LEU A 117 10.61 -16.73 -2.70
N ALA A 118 11.85 -17.13 -2.96
CA ALA A 118 12.19 -18.44 -3.54
C ALA A 118 11.80 -19.63 -2.65
N ASP A 119 11.88 -19.50 -1.31
CA ASP A 119 11.54 -20.57 -0.36
C ASP A 119 10.25 -20.23 0.41
N SER A 120 9.11 -20.41 -0.25
CA SER A 120 7.79 -20.14 0.35
C SER A 120 7.50 -20.99 1.60
N VAL A 121 8.03 -22.19 1.69
CA VAL A 121 7.82 -23.09 2.83
C VAL A 121 8.53 -22.55 4.06
N LEU A 122 9.77 -22.10 3.93
CA LEU A 122 10.50 -21.46 5.01
C LEU A 122 9.83 -20.15 5.43
N LEU A 123 9.43 -19.33 4.47
CA LEU A 123 8.80 -18.03 4.71
C LEU A 123 7.48 -18.17 5.48
N LEU A 124 6.63 -19.14 5.13
CA LEU A 124 5.36 -19.43 5.83
C LEU A 124 5.57 -19.90 7.27
N LYS A 125 6.65 -20.65 7.54
CA LYS A 125 6.94 -21.20 8.86
C LYS A 125 7.61 -20.22 9.81
N THR A 126 8.17 -19.12 9.28
CA THR A 126 8.92 -18.14 10.06
C THR A 126 8.02 -16.96 10.42
N SER A 127 7.88 -16.68 11.71
CA SER A 127 7.14 -15.50 12.16
C SER A 127 7.92 -14.21 11.88
N SER A 128 7.24 -13.18 11.42
CA SER A 128 7.84 -11.85 11.28
C SER A 128 8.29 -11.26 12.62
N ARG A 129 7.69 -11.72 13.72
CA ARG A 129 8.05 -11.34 15.09
C ARG A 129 9.41 -11.88 15.53
N ASP A 130 9.90 -12.96 14.93
CA ASP A 130 11.22 -13.53 15.23
C ASP A 130 12.36 -12.59 14.78
N TYR A 131 12.03 -11.61 13.92
CA TYR A 131 12.98 -10.62 13.42
C TYR A 131 12.87 -9.23 14.09
N ILE A 132 12.17 -9.14 15.24
CA ILE A 132 12.25 -7.96 16.10
C ILE A 132 13.67 -7.88 16.71
N PRO A 133 14.36 -6.71 16.71
CA PRO A 133 13.85 -5.38 16.43
C PRO A 133 14.05 -4.90 14.97
N PHE A 134 14.45 -5.74 14.04
CA PHE A 134 14.59 -5.33 12.64
C PHE A 134 13.21 -5.09 11.99
N VAL A 135 12.28 -6.01 12.19
CA VAL A 135 10.87 -5.82 11.83
C VAL A 135 10.18 -5.03 12.94
N GLU A 136 9.66 -3.87 12.59
CA GLU A 136 8.88 -3.03 13.51
C GLU A 136 7.39 -3.23 13.23
N LEU A 137 6.64 -3.56 14.29
CA LEU A 137 5.20 -3.72 14.22
C LEU A 137 4.54 -2.34 14.35
N GLY A 138 4.18 -1.73 13.22
CA GLY A 138 3.43 -0.48 13.17
C GLY A 138 1.91 -0.71 13.28
N GLU A 139 1.14 0.38 13.28
CA GLU A 139 -0.33 0.35 13.34
C GLU A 139 -0.96 -0.47 12.20
N THR A 140 -0.29 -0.53 11.04
CA THR A 140 -0.75 -1.29 9.88
C THR A 140 -0.34 -2.76 9.89
N SER A 141 0.44 -3.22 10.89
CA SER A 141 0.91 -4.60 10.95
C SER A 141 -0.22 -5.63 11.05
N GLU A 142 -1.38 -5.21 11.58
CA GLU A 142 -2.57 -6.06 11.70
C GLU A 142 -3.24 -6.38 10.35
N TYR A 143 -2.88 -5.66 9.27
CA TYR A 143 -3.35 -5.95 7.91
C TYR A 143 -2.65 -7.13 7.25
N TYR A 144 -1.63 -7.68 7.90
CA TYR A 144 -0.80 -8.73 7.37
C TYR A 144 -0.92 -9.99 8.23
N HIS A 145 -0.91 -11.15 7.59
CA HIS A 145 -0.63 -12.36 8.32
C HIS A 145 0.81 -12.31 8.86
N HIS A 146 1.04 -12.77 10.09
CA HIS A 146 2.30 -12.55 10.81
C HIS A 146 3.43 -13.52 10.43
N ASP A 147 3.45 -14.03 9.21
CA ASP A 147 4.59 -14.77 8.67
C ASP A 147 5.50 -13.90 7.80
N MET A 148 6.70 -14.40 7.53
CA MET A 148 7.66 -13.70 6.67
C MET A 148 7.22 -13.72 5.20
N TYR A 149 6.37 -14.68 4.78
CA TYR A 149 5.91 -14.75 3.40
C TYR A 149 5.03 -13.53 3.05
N HIS A 150 4.05 -13.24 3.89
CA HIS A 150 3.18 -12.07 3.69
C HIS A 150 3.99 -10.77 3.70
N LEU A 151 4.91 -10.64 4.66
CA LEU A 151 5.74 -9.44 4.79
C LEU A 151 6.61 -9.23 3.55
N LEU A 152 7.39 -10.24 3.14
CA LEU A 152 8.33 -10.09 2.01
C LEU A 152 7.61 -10.00 0.66
N ALA A 153 6.49 -10.71 0.49
CA ALA A 153 5.67 -10.60 -0.72
C ALA A 153 5.05 -9.20 -0.86
N SER A 154 4.50 -8.65 0.22
CA SER A 154 3.94 -7.29 0.21
C SER A 154 5.01 -6.25 -0.12
N ARG A 155 6.21 -6.35 0.46
CA ARG A 155 7.35 -5.49 0.13
C ARG A 155 7.81 -5.66 -1.31
N GLY A 156 7.82 -6.89 -1.82
CA GLY A 156 8.14 -7.19 -3.22
C GLY A 156 7.15 -6.54 -4.19
N ILE A 157 5.85 -6.67 -3.91
CA ILE A 157 4.78 -6.03 -4.69
C ILE A 157 4.91 -4.51 -4.65
N GLU A 158 5.20 -3.93 -3.48
CA GLU A 158 5.45 -2.49 -3.36
C GLU A 158 6.63 -2.03 -4.21
N SER A 159 7.75 -2.77 -4.17
CA SER A 159 8.94 -2.48 -4.98
C SER A 159 8.64 -2.57 -6.48
N LEU A 160 7.88 -3.57 -6.91
CA LEU A 160 7.44 -3.73 -8.30
C LEU A 160 6.51 -2.60 -8.74
N ASN A 161 5.53 -2.19 -7.92
CA ASN A 161 4.65 -1.07 -8.22
C ASN A 161 5.42 0.25 -8.40
N ARG A 162 6.51 0.47 -7.65
CA ARG A 162 7.33 1.69 -7.78
C ARG A 162 8.05 1.79 -9.12
N ILE A 163 8.43 0.66 -9.70
CA ILE A 163 9.14 0.60 -10.99
C ILE A 163 8.23 0.34 -12.19
N GLU A 164 6.96 0.07 -11.99
CA GLU A 164 5.98 -0.23 -13.07
C GLU A 164 6.07 0.76 -14.23
N ARG A 165 6.17 2.05 -13.90
CA ARG A 165 6.25 3.12 -14.90
C ARG A 165 7.56 3.16 -15.69
N LEU A 166 8.58 2.43 -15.27
CA LEU A 166 9.86 2.31 -15.98
C LEU A 166 9.89 1.12 -16.94
N SER A 167 8.94 0.21 -16.82
CA SER A 167 8.74 -0.89 -17.77
C SER A 167 8.31 -0.32 -19.11
N SER A 168 9.17 -0.46 -20.12
CA SER A 168 8.99 0.18 -21.42
C SER A 168 7.88 -0.45 -22.26
N GLY A 169 7.16 0.38 -23.00
CA GLY A 169 6.31 -0.05 -24.13
C GLY A 169 4.90 -0.54 -23.77
N THR A 170 4.48 -0.45 -22.52
CA THR A 170 3.15 -0.91 -22.10
C THR A 170 2.12 0.21 -22.10
N LEU A 171 0.89 -0.10 -22.50
CA LEU A 171 -0.25 0.81 -22.35
C LEU A 171 -0.56 0.99 -20.85
N PRO A 172 -0.97 2.19 -20.42
CA PRO A 172 -1.39 2.41 -19.04
C PRO A 172 -2.46 1.41 -18.61
N GLY A 173 -2.18 0.67 -17.53
CA GLY A 173 -3.12 -0.34 -17.00
C GLY A 173 -3.16 -1.68 -17.76
N ASP A 174 -2.44 -1.85 -18.87
CA ASP A 174 -2.36 -3.15 -19.53
C ASP A 174 -1.59 -4.14 -18.67
N ILE A 175 -2.32 -5.16 -18.21
CA ILE A 175 -1.79 -6.21 -17.34
C ILE A 175 -1.16 -7.33 -18.17
N SER A 176 -1.62 -7.55 -19.39
CA SER A 176 -1.27 -8.73 -20.18
C SER A 176 0.14 -8.66 -20.78
N SER A 177 0.59 -7.47 -21.14
CA SER A 177 1.88 -7.22 -21.78
C SER A 177 2.97 -6.69 -20.84
N ASP A 178 2.60 -6.31 -19.62
CA ASP A 178 3.54 -5.74 -18.64
C ASP A 178 4.20 -6.82 -17.78
N PRO A 179 5.50 -7.09 -17.94
CA PRO A 179 6.18 -8.15 -17.20
C PRO A 179 6.21 -7.88 -15.68
N VAL A 180 6.22 -6.61 -15.25
CA VAL A 180 6.18 -6.24 -13.83
C VAL A 180 4.82 -6.59 -13.22
N LYS A 181 3.73 -6.32 -13.94
CA LYS A 181 2.39 -6.71 -13.49
C LYS A 181 2.18 -8.22 -13.49
N GLN A 182 2.77 -8.94 -14.44
CA GLN A 182 2.75 -10.40 -14.45
C GLN A 182 3.49 -10.98 -13.24
N ASP A 183 4.62 -10.39 -12.83
CA ASP A 183 5.31 -10.79 -11.60
C ASP A 183 4.42 -10.56 -10.36
N ILE A 184 3.72 -9.42 -10.27
CA ILE A 184 2.79 -9.13 -9.16
C ILE A 184 1.65 -10.16 -9.10
N ILE A 185 1.04 -10.50 -10.26
CA ILE A 185 0.01 -11.54 -10.33
C ILE A 185 0.56 -12.88 -9.85
N SER A 186 1.77 -13.24 -10.29
CA SER A 186 2.41 -14.48 -9.89
C SER A 186 2.68 -14.54 -8.39
N ILE A 187 3.11 -13.43 -7.79
CA ILE A 187 3.32 -13.36 -6.33
C ILE A 187 2.02 -13.58 -5.58
N TYR A 188 0.94 -12.86 -5.95
CA TYR A 188 -0.37 -13.07 -5.33
C TYR A 188 -0.89 -14.49 -5.52
N GLY A 189 -0.79 -15.04 -6.74
CA GLY A 189 -1.22 -16.40 -7.04
C GLY A 189 -0.48 -17.44 -6.20
N ASN A 190 0.83 -17.29 -6.06
CA ASN A 190 1.66 -18.17 -5.23
C ASN A 190 1.32 -18.06 -3.73
N MET A 191 1.10 -16.83 -3.21
CA MET A 191 0.67 -16.60 -1.84
C MET A 191 -0.65 -17.28 -1.55
N ILE A 192 -1.67 -17.02 -2.37
CA ILE A 192 -3.02 -17.57 -2.24
C ILE A 192 -2.97 -19.10 -2.24
N SER A 193 -2.23 -19.68 -3.20
CA SER A 193 -2.06 -21.14 -3.30
C SER A 193 -1.34 -21.73 -2.09
N ALA A 194 -0.30 -21.08 -1.60
CA ALA A 194 0.47 -21.54 -0.45
C ALA A 194 -0.34 -21.49 0.85
N TYR A 195 -1.09 -20.42 1.10
CA TYR A 195 -1.98 -20.32 2.25
C TYR A 195 -3.12 -21.34 2.19
N GLN A 196 -3.70 -21.54 1.00
CA GLN A 196 -4.74 -22.55 0.81
C GLN A 196 -4.22 -23.96 1.09
N ALA A 197 -3.04 -24.30 0.57
CA ALA A 197 -2.41 -25.60 0.80
C ALA A 197 -2.03 -25.83 2.27
N ALA A 198 -1.66 -24.77 2.98
CA ALA A 198 -1.35 -24.80 4.41
C ALA A 198 -2.59 -24.78 5.33
N GLY A 199 -3.80 -24.56 4.79
CA GLY A 199 -5.03 -24.40 5.56
C GLY A 199 -5.08 -23.12 6.41
N LEU A 200 -4.30 -22.09 6.04
CA LEU A 200 -4.21 -20.82 6.75
C LEU A 200 -5.22 -19.81 6.16
N ASN A 201 -6.48 -19.95 6.57
CA ASN A 201 -7.59 -19.19 6.02
C ASN A 201 -7.45 -17.66 6.18
N GLU A 202 -6.88 -17.18 7.29
CA GLU A 202 -6.64 -15.76 7.50
C GLU A 202 -5.67 -15.21 6.45
N GLY A 203 -4.51 -15.83 6.27
CA GLY A 203 -3.53 -15.44 5.24
C GLY A 203 -4.12 -15.54 3.83
N TYR A 204 -4.90 -16.57 3.54
CA TYR A 204 -5.61 -16.74 2.27
C TYR A 204 -6.55 -15.58 1.97
N VAL A 205 -7.43 -15.23 2.91
CA VAL A 205 -8.42 -14.16 2.72
C VAL A 205 -7.72 -12.81 2.56
N LEU A 206 -6.73 -12.50 3.41
CA LEU A 206 -5.99 -11.24 3.32
C LEU A 206 -5.24 -11.11 1.97
N ALA A 207 -4.53 -12.17 1.54
CA ALA A 207 -3.83 -12.16 0.26
C ALA A 207 -4.79 -11.99 -0.92
N LEU A 208 -5.95 -12.66 -0.89
CA LEU A 208 -6.94 -12.58 -1.94
C LEU A 208 -7.64 -11.22 -1.98
N LEU A 209 -7.97 -10.62 -0.83
CA LEU A 209 -8.51 -9.26 -0.77
C LEU A 209 -7.53 -8.22 -1.34
N ASN A 210 -6.25 -8.32 -0.98
CA ASN A 210 -5.20 -7.45 -1.51
C ASN A 210 -5.05 -7.61 -3.03
N TYR A 211 -5.07 -8.86 -3.53
CA TYR A 211 -5.07 -9.13 -4.97
C TYR A 211 -6.26 -8.52 -5.69
N LEU A 212 -7.47 -8.74 -5.17
CA LEU A 212 -8.70 -8.21 -5.78
C LEU A 212 -8.70 -6.69 -5.83
N GLN A 213 -8.23 -6.03 -4.77
CA GLN A 213 -8.11 -4.58 -4.71
C GLN A 213 -7.08 -4.07 -5.73
N TRP A 214 -5.89 -4.65 -5.76
CA TRP A 214 -4.85 -4.30 -6.72
C TRP A 214 -5.32 -4.51 -8.17
N ARG A 215 -5.91 -5.67 -8.45
CA ARG A 215 -6.44 -6.02 -9.78
C ARG A 215 -7.52 -5.04 -10.22
N ARG A 216 -8.45 -4.71 -9.34
CA ARG A 216 -9.51 -3.75 -9.62
C ARG A 216 -8.95 -2.38 -10.00
N MET A 217 -7.94 -1.88 -9.27
CA MET A 217 -7.31 -0.59 -9.57
C MET A 217 -6.62 -0.61 -10.94
N ALA A 218 -5.86 -1.65 -11.25
CA ALA A 218 -5.20 -1.82 -12.54
C ALA A 218 -6.21 -1.92 -13.69
N ASP A 219 -7.27 -2.72 -13.55
CA ASP A 219 -8.34 -2.85 -14.54
C ASP A 219 -9.10 -1.53 -14.74
N GLN A 220 -9.33 -0.76 -13.69
CA GLN A 220 -10.00 0.54 -13.78
C GLN A 220 -9.18 1.55 -14.57
N VAL A 221 -7.85 1.58 -14.39
CA VAL A 221 -6.95 2.44 -15.16
C VAL A 221 -7.01 2.06 -16.65
N PHE A 222 -6.94 0.78 -16.98
CA PHE A 222 -6.97 0.30 -18.35
C PHE A 222 -8.32 0.57 -19.02
N ARG A 223 -9.44 0.29 -18.37
CA ARG A 223 -10.78 0.57 -18.88
C ARG A 223 -11.02 2.06 -19.09
N SER A 224 -10.54 2.90 -18.17
CA SER A 224 -10.64 4.35 -18.32
C SER A 224 -9.84 4.85 -19.53
N PHE A 225 -8.66 4.29 -19.77
CA PHE A 225 -7.86 4.57 -20.95
C PHE A 225 -8.57 4.14 -22.22
N GLN A 226 -9.12 2.91 -22.27
CA GLN A 226 -9.85 2.40 -23.42
C GLN A 226 -11.14 3.20 -23.70
N ALA A 227 -11.89 3.58 -22.65
CA ALA A 227 -13.09 4.38 -22.78
C ALA A 227 -12.80 5.78 -23.35
N LYS A 228 -11.73 6.45 -22.89
CA LYS A 228 -11.29 7.75 -23.43
C LYS A 228 -10.93 7.69 -24.91
N ASN A 229 -10.46 6.54 -25.38
CA ASN A 229 -10.12 6.31 -26.79
C ASN A 229 -11.26 5.67 -27.60
N GLY A 230 -12.47 5.58 -27.02
CA GLY A 230 -13.65 5.04 -27.71
C GLY A 230 -13.59 3.53 -28.03
N LEU A 231 -12.72 2.77 -27.35
CA LEU A 231 -12.47 1.36 -27.65
C LEU A 231 -13.49 0.42 -27.02
N ILE A 232 -13.97 0.73 -25.79
CA ILE A 232 -14.99 -0.06 -25.08
C ILE A 232 -15.86 0.83 -24.18
N GLY A 233 -17.10 0.36 -23.88
CA GLY A 233 -17.93 0.90 -22.82
C GLY A 233 -17.51 0.38 -21.44
N LEU A 234 -17.89 1.11 -20.37
CA LEU A 234 -17.70 0.67 -18.99
C LEU A 234 -18.63 -0.51 -18.69
N THR A 235 -18.06 -1.66 -18.32
CA THR A 235 -18.80 -2.86 -17.91
C THR A 235 -18.94 -2.91 -16.38
N GLN A 236 -19.82 -3.79 -15.88
CA GLN A 236 -19.97 -4.04 -14.45
C GLN A 236 -18.62 -4.42 -13.80
N ASP A 237 -18.38 -3.91 -12.60
CA ASP A 237 -17.19 -4.19 -11.80
C ASP A 237 -17.30 -5.60 -11.17
N PRO A 238 -16.44 -6.57 -11.52
CA PRO A 238 -16.50 -7.94 -10.99
C PRO A 238 -16.07 -8.05 -9.53
N TYR A 239 -15.53 -6.99 -8.95
CA TYR A 239 -14.98 -6.98 -7.59
C TYR A 239 -16.03 -7.35 -6.54
N LEU A 240 -17.25 -6.77 -6.63
CA LEU A 240 -18.32 -7.07 -5.69
C LEU A 240 -18.78 -8.54 -5.76
N ALA A 241 -18.79 -9.14 -6.94
CA ALA A 241 -19.13 -10.56 -7.10
C ALA A 241 -18.12 -11.45 -6.36
N ALA A 242 -16.82 -11.16 -6.51
CA ALA A 242 -15.75 -11.86 -5.81
C ALA A 242 -15.84 -11.68 -4.29
N LEU A 243 -16.15 -10.48 -3.80
CA LEU A 243 -16.36 -10.24 -2.36
C LEU A 243 -17.56 -11.03 -1.82
N ASN A 244 -18.65 -11.14 -2.57
CA ASN A 244 -19.83 -11.91 -2.18
C ASN A 244 -19.53 -13.42 -2.08
N GLU A 245 -18.74 -13.95 -2.99
CA GLU A 245 -18.28 -15.35 -2.93
C GLU A 245 -17.41 -15.60 -1.69
N LEU A 246 -16.43 -14.73 -1.43
CA LEU A 246 -15.59 -14.79 -0.23
C LEU A 246 -16.42 -14.73 1.05
N LYS A 247 -17.35 -13.76 1.14
CA LYS A 247 -18.27 -13.64 2.28
C LYS A 247 -19.03 -14.92 2.53
N SER A 248 -19.56 -15.55 1.47
CA SER A 248 -20.31 -16.81 1.59
C SER A 248 -19.42 -17.95 2.06
N LYS A 249 -18.20 -18.05 1.53
CA LYS A 249 -17.25 -19.13 1.86
C LYS A 249 -16.75 -19.05 3.30
N PHE A 250 -16.49 -17.84 3.82
CA PHE A 250 -15.85 -17.63 5.12
C PHE A 250 -16.79 -17.05 6.19
N LYS A 251 -18.11 -17.13 6.00
CA LYS A 251 -19.11 -16.55 6.90
C LYS A 251 -19.00 -17.02 8.35
N SER A 252 -18.54 -18.24 8.60
CA SER A 252 -18.35 -18.77 9.95
C SER A 252 -17.04 -18.39 10.61
N GLU A 253 -16.13 -17.72 9.90
CA GLU A 253 -14.79 -17.40 10.38
C GLU A 253 -14.65 -15.91 10.70
N PRO A 254 -13.93 -15.52 11.78
CA PRO A 254 -13.76 -14.13 12.17
C PRO A 254 -13.10 -13.26 11.08
N ILE A 255 -12.23 -13.84 10.26
CA ILE A 255 -11.57 -13.13 9.13
C ILE A 255 -12.58 -12.60 8.11
N CYS A 256 -13.81 -13.12 8.06
CA CYS A 256 -14.86 -12.60 7.18
C CYS A 256 -15.18 -11.12 7.48
N ALA A 257 -14.86 -10.61 8.68
CA ALA A 257 -14.96 -9.20 9.01
C ALA A 257 -14.19 -8.30 8.00
N GLU A 258 -13.05 -8.77 7.47
CA GLU A 258 -12.29 -8.04 6.45
C GLU A 258 -13.04 -7.98 5.11
N VAL A 259 -13.77 -9.03 4.77
CA VAL A 259 -14.60 -9.05 3.56
C VAL A 259 -15.74 -8.06 3.67
N TYR A 260 -16.40 -7.99 4.84
CA TYR A 260 -17.41 -6.98 5.14
C TYR A 260 -16.84 -5.56 5.07
N LEU A 261 -15.64 -5.35 5.62
CA LEU A 261 -14.96 -4.04 5.55
C LEU A 261 -14.73 -3.63 4.10
N ALA A 262 -14.22 -4.54 3.26
CA ALA A 262 -14.00 -4.28 1.84
C ALA A 262 -15.32 -3.98 1.10
N GLN A 263 -16.41 -4.71 1.41
CA GLN A 263 -17.74 -4.44 0.85
C GLN A 263 -18.28 -3.07 1.29
N ALA A 264 -18.12 -2.70 2.57
CA ALA A 264 -18.57 -1.42 3.09
C ALA A 264 -17.79 -0.25 2.46
N GLN A 265 -16.47 -0.37 2.33
CA GLN A 265 -15.64 0.62 1.62
C GLN A 265 -16.06 0.76 0.16
N PHE A 266 -16.31 -0.35 -0.53
CA PHE A 266 -16.81 -0.33 -1.90
C PHE A 266 -18.19 0.37 -2.01
N ALA A 267 -19.10 0.14 -1.06
CA ALA A 267 -20.38 0.80 -1.03
C ALA A 267 -20.24 2.33 -0.84
N ILE A 268 -19.30 2.78 0.01
CA ILE A 268 -18.97 4.21 0.14
C ILE A 268 -18.46 4.81 -1.17
N GLU A 269 -17.56 4.13 -1.86
CA GLU A 269 -17.05 4.57 -3.18
C GLU A 269 -18.17 4.70 -4.23
N LYS A 270 -19.25 3.94 -4.07
CA LYS A 270 -20.46 3.98 -4.94
C LYS A 270 -21.54 4.92 -4.43
N ASP A 271 -21.22 5.78 -3.46
CA ASP A 271 -22.17 6.71 -2.84
C ASP A 271 -23.41 6.02 -2.22
N GLN A 272 -23.17 4.87 -1.56
CA GLN A 272 -24.19 4.06 -0.90
C GLN A 272 -23.94 3.94 0.62
N PRO A 273 -23.94 5.05 1.37
CA PRO A 273 -23.58 5.05 2.79
C PRO A 273 -24.52 4.22 3.67
N VAL A 274 -25.80 4.13 3.33
CA VAL A 274 -26.77 3.30 4.06
C VAL A 274 -26.45 1.81 3.93
N SER A 275 -26.05 1.37 2.75
CA SER A 275 -25.62 -0.02 2.52
C SER A 275 -24.33 -0.32 3.27
N ALA A 276 -23.37 0.62 3.25
CA ALA A 276 -22.12 0.50 4.00
C ALA A 276 -22.36 0.40 5.50
N LEU A 277 -23.27 1.22 6.06
CA LEU A 277 -23.64 1.21 7.47
C LEU A 277 -24.21 -0.15 7.88
N LYS A 278 -25.13 -0.72 7.08
CA LYS A 278 -25.71 -2.05 7.33
C LYS A 278 -24.64 -3.15 7.35
N LEU A 279 -23.68 -3.09 6.42
CA LEU A 279 -22.56 -4.04 6.38
C LEU A 279 -21.68 -3.93 7.63
N CYS A 280 -21.40 -2.71 8.09
CA CYS A 280 -20.66 -2.48 9.33
C CYS A 280 -21.40 -3.04 10.54
N ASP A 281 -22.70 -2.76 10.68
CA ASP A 281 -23.52 -3.21 11.81
C ASP A 281 -23.62 -4.76 11.84
N GLU A 282 -23.83 -5.39 10.69
CA GLU A 282 -23.88 -6.85 10.56
C GLU A 282 -22.55 -7.48 10.98
N ALA A 283 -21.42 -6.99 10.49
CA ALA A 283 -20.11 -7.54 10.80
C ALA A 283 -19.71 -7.36 12.27
N ILE A 284 -20.00 -6.20 12.85
CA ILE A 284 -19.74 -5.92 14.28
C ILE A 284 -20.56 -6.87 15.17
N GLY A 285 -21.81 -7.19 14.78
CA GLY A 285 -22.64 -8.14 15.47
C GLY A 285 -22.18 -9.61 15.34
N LEU A 286 -21.70 -9.99 14.15
CA LEU A 286 -21.26 -11.37 13.87
C LEU A 286 -19.87 -11.68 14.43
N TYR A 287 -18.93 -10.71 14.39
CA TYR A 287 -17.51 -10.90 14.71
C TYR A 287 -17.00 -9.95 15.79
N PRO A 288 -17.66 -9.81 16.96
CA PRO A 288 -17.34 -8.77 17.96
C PRO A 288 -15.93 -8.93 18.56
N SER A 289 -15.38 -10.15 18.56
CA SER A 289 -14.05 -10.46 19.10
C SER A 289 -12.94 -10.49 18.06
N TYR A 290 -13.24 -10.16 16.78
CA TYR A 290 -12.20 -10.10 15.77
C TYR A 290 -11.20 -8.99 16.10
N HIS A 291 -9.90 -9.29 16.05
CA HIS A 291 -8.85 -8.38 16.54
C HIS A 291 -8.87 -7.01 15.85
N ARG A 292 -9.30 -6.94 14.56
CA ARG A 292 -9.43 -5.70 13.79
C ARG A 292 -10.86 -5.15 13.69
N ILE A 293 -11.78 -5.60 14.53
CA ILE A 293 -13.18 -5.12 14.47
C ILE A 293 -13.31 -3.59 14.60
N ASN A 294 -12.31 -2.94 15.20
CA ASN A 294 -12.29 -1.48 15.32
C ASN A 294 -12.21 -0.77 13.96
N ALA A 295 -11.69 -1.39 12.91
CA ALA A 295 -11.73 -0.82 11.56
C ALA A 295 -13.17 -0.60 11.08
N LEU A 296 -14.04 -1.58 11.30
CA LEU A 296 -15.47 -1.47 10.98
C LEU A 296 -16.20 -0.48 11.88
N LYS A 297 -15.87 -0.44 13.19
CA LYS A 297 -16.43 0.55 14.13
C LYS A 297 -16.04 1.97 13.75
N ASN A 298 -14.78 2.18 13.34
CA ASN A 298 -14.29 3.47 12.88
C ASN A 298 -14.98 3.90 11.59
N LEU A 299 -15.11 3.02 10.61
CA LEU A 299 -15.83 3.29 9.36
C LEU A 299 -17.29 3.64 9.64
N ARG A 300 -17.96 2.85 10.52
CA ARG A 300 -19.33 3.14 10.98
C ARG A 300 -19.44 4.54 11.58
N GLN A 301 -18.53 4.90 12.48
CA GLN A 301 -18.51 6.22 13.10
C GLN A 301 -18.25 7.33 12.08
N GLU A 302 -17.38 7.12 11.13
CA GLU A 302 -17.12 8.05 10.03
C GLU A 302 -18.38 8.29 9.18
N ILE A 303 -19.11 7.22 8.84
CA ILE A 303 -20.37 7.33 8.09
C ILE A 303 -21.39 8.18 8.86
N LEU A 304 -21.53 7.97 10.17
CA LEU A 304 -22.49 8.64 11.03
C LEU A 304 -22.07 10.05 11.47
N SER A 305 -20.78 10.37 11.39
CA SER A 305 -20.26 11.66 11.87
C SER A 305 -20.83 12.84 11.07
N PRO A 306 -21.29 13.90 11.74
CA PRO A 306 -21.67 15.11 11.06
C PRO A 306 -20.45 15.79 10.42
N TYR A 307 -20.66 16.39 9.27
CA TYR A 307 -19.63 17.11 8.55
C TYR A 307 -20.18 18.40 7.96
N LEU A 308 -19.43 19.48 8.09
CA LEU A 308 -19.71 20.76 7.44
C LEU A 308 -18.40 21.39 6.97
N ASN A 309 -18.33 21.68 5.68
CA ASN A 309 -17.25 22.49 5.11
C ASN A 309 -17.88 23.67 4.35
N VAL A 310 -17.45 24.88 4.71
CA VAL A 310 -17.95 26.12 4.10
C VAL A 310 -16.79 26.87 3.49
N ASN A 311 -16.88 27.11 2.18
CA ASN A 311 -15.88 27.86 1.43
C ASN A 311 -16.51 29.17 0.90
N VAL A 312 -15.81 30.29 1.07
CA VAL A 312 -16.13 31.55 0.41
C VAL A 312 -15.64 31.47 -1.04
N ILE A 313 -16.54 31.62 -2.00
CA ILE A 313 -16.23 31.45 -3.43
C ILE A 313 -15.49 32.66 -4.01
N SER A 314 -15.76 33.87 -3.48
CA SER A 314 -15.14 35.09 -4.00
C SER A 314 -14.94 36.13 -2.90
N GLN A 315 -14.00 37.06 -3.11
CA GLN A 315 -13.95 38.29 -2.35
C GLN A 315 -15.15 39.16 -2.76
N ALA A 316 -15.84 39.75 -1.80
CA ALA A 316 -16.94 40.67 -2.04
C ALA A 316 -16.58 42.08 -1.62
N PHE A 317 -16.93 43.06 -2.45
CA PHE A 317 -16.82 44.47 -2.11
C PHE A 317 -18.03 44.96 -1.28
N PRO A 318 -17.94 46.10 -0.58
CA PRO A 318 -19.08 46.63 0.17
C PRO A 318 -20.32 46.79 -0.70
N GLY A 319 -21.43 46.15 -0.29
CA GLY A 319 -22.68 46.14 -1.04
C GLY A 319 -22.89 44.96 -1.98
N GLU A 320 -21.90 44.07 -2.15
CA GLU A 320 -22.05 42.87 -2.96
C GLU A 320 -22.49 41.66 -2.13
N GLU A 321 -23.10 40.69 -2.81
CA GLU A 321 -23.47 39.41 -2.19
C GLU A 321 -22.23 38.53 -1.94
N ILE A 322 -22.12 38.00 -0.73
CA ILE A 322 -21.11 36.98 -0.39
C ILE A 322 -21.63 35.61 -0.77
N LYS A 323 -21.00 34.97 -1.73
CA LYS A 323 -21.32 33.61 -2.16
C LYS A 323 -20.55 32.56 -1.35
N LEU A 324 -21.29 31.68 -0.70
CA LEU A 324 -20.74 30.56 0.07
C LEU A 324 -21.09 29.24 -0.61
N ARG A 325 -20.15 28.30 -0.60
CA ARG A 325 -20.40 26.90 -0.95
C ARG A 325 -20.29 26.06 0.32
N ALA A 326 -21.39 25.45 0.74
CA ALA A 326 -21.43 24.54 1.87
C ALA A 326 -21.53 23.10 1.36
N SER A 327 -20.62 22.21 1.85
CA SER A 327 -20.73 20.76 1.71
C SER A 327 -20.98 20.19 3.09
N HIS A 328 -22.01 19.38 3.24
CA HIS A 328 -22.42 18.87 4.55
C HIS A 328 -22.82 17.38 4.48
N LYS A 329 -22.78 16.73 5.63
CA LYS A 329 -23.25 15.35 5.82
C LYS A 329 -23.84 15.21 7.24
N ASN A 330 -24.97 14.52 7.38
CA ASN A 330 -25.61 14.21 8.65
C ASN A 330 -25.89 15.44 9.54
N LEU A 331 -26.35 16.53 8.93
CA LEU A 331 -26.77 17.76 9.58
C LEU A 331 -28.20 18.12 9.22
N ASP A 332 -29.00 18.57 10.18
CA ASP A 332 -30.35 19.09 9.96
C ASP A 332 -30.31 20.56 9.52
N GLY A 333 -29.23 21.25 9.79
CA GLY A 333 -29.02 22.65 9.40
C GLY A 333 -27.71 23.22 9.94
N PHE A 334 -27.44 24.45 9.56
CA PHE A 334 -26.28 25.19 10.06
C PHE A 334 -26.57 26.69 10.11
N THR A 335 -25.85 27.43 10.94
CA THR A 335 -26.03 28.88 11.09
C THR A 335 -24.77 29.61 10.62
N VAL A 336 -24.96 30.59 9.75
CA VAL A 336 -23.90 31.50 9.31
C VAL A 336 -24.00 32.80 10.10
N ARG A 337 -22.90 33.23 10.71
CA ARG A 337 -22.76 34.48 11.44
C ARG A 337 -21.72 35.37 10.80
N LEU A 338 -22.09 36.57 10.45
CA LEU A 338 -21.20 37.61 9.93
C LEU A 338 -20.81 38.59 11.05
N PHE A 339 -19.50 38.76 11.23
CA PHE A 339 -18.97 39.71 12.20
C PHE A 339 -18.20 40.83 11.48
N ASN A 340 -18.30 42.07 12.00
CA ASN A 340 -17.44 43.15 11.53
C ASN A 340 -16.01 43.05 12.07
N LYS A 341 -15.14 43.98 11.64
CA LYS A 341 -13.73 44.06 12.07
C LYS A 341 -13.57 44.19 13.61
N ALA A 342 -14.56 44.79 14.28
CA ALA A 342 -14.60 44.93 15.75
C ALA A 342 -15.21 43.70 16.45
N LYS A 343 -15.36 42.57 15.74
CA LYS A 343 -16.00 41.34 16.24
C LYS A 343 -17.44 41.48 16.70
N LYS A 344 -18.15 42.51 16.27
CA LYS A 344 -19.56 42.69 16.55
C LYS A 344 -20.39 41.95 15.50
N LEU A 345 -21.39 41.17 15.94
CA LEU A 345 -22.34 40.46 15.06
C LEU A 345 -23.10 41.45 14.19
N VAL A 346 -23.06 41.28 12.89
CA VAL A 346 -23.73 42.10 11.88
C VAL A 346 -24.98 41.39 11.36
N LYS A 347 -24.85 40.10 11.07
CA LYS A 347 -25.95 39.28 10.54
C LYS A 347 -25.82 37.85 11.02
N GLU A 348 -26.96 37.23 11.28
CA GLU A 348 -27.07 35.79 11.54
C GLU A 348 -28.17 35.22 10.65
N GLN A 349 -27.88 34.07 10.05
CA GLN A 349 -28.86 33.38 9.20
C GLN A 349 -28.72 31.88 9.38
N HIS A 350 -29.86 31.24 9.67
CA HIS A 350 -29.96 29.79 9.76
C HIS A 350 -30.37 29.20 8.41
N TYR A 351 -29.74 28.09 8.03
CA TYR A 351 -30.06 27.32 6.84
C TYR A 351 -30.47 25.93 7.28
N SER A 352 -31.69 25.53 6.99
CA SER A 352 -32.15 24.14 7.14
C SER A 352 -31.69 23.31 5.94
N VAL A 353 -31.25 22.09 6.21
CA VAL A 353 -30.96 21.13 5.16
C VAL A 353 -32.26 20.45 4.75
N LEU A 354 -32.62 20.56 3.48
CA LEU A 354 -33.78 19.84 2.94
C LEU A 354 -33.46 18.34 2.84
N ARG A 355 -34.36 17.52 3.39
CA ARG A 355 -34.25 16.05 3.26
C ARG A 355 -34.97 15.59 1.99
N PRO A 356 -34.58 14.42 1.40
CA PRO A 356 -35.29 13.86 0.24
C PRO A 356 -36.81 13.72 0.46
N GLU A 357 -37.24 13.49 1.69
CA GLU A 357 -38.66 13.38 2.10
C GLU A 357 -39.38 14.73 2.15
N ASP A 358 -38.69 15.85 2.01
CA ASP A 358 -39.25 17.21 1.99
C ASP A 358 -39.63 17.68 0.57
N TYR A 359 -39.48 16.82 -0.47
CA TYR A 359 -39.80 17.10 -1.87
C TYR A 359 -41.07 16.41 -2.36
#